data_71af0a4006e7b5a1fa458ba13107b66b
#
_entry.id   71af0a4006e7b5a1fa458ba13107b66b
#
_cell.length_a   1.000
_cell.length_b   1.000
_cell.length_c   1.000
_cell.angle_alpha   90.00
_cell.angle_beta   90.00
_cell.angle_gamma   90.00
#
_symmetry.space_group_name_H-M   'P 1'
#
loop_
_entity.id
_entity.type
_entity.pdbx_description
1 polymer ?
#
loop_
_entity_poly.entity_id
_entity_poly.type
_entity_poly.pdbx_seq_one_letter_code
_entity_poly.pdbx_strand_id
1 'polypeptide(L)'
;MEEFSPPKELGRKIALLHPKVFGLRPFMLCNRLIHPKFVFLLAIGACALTSGCDSAAQNQRPAAPPPPLVVVTQVEVSDVPVMSEYPGQTYARNAVEVRGRVDGYIDKWLFHPGQEVHAGDVLYVLDLRPYEAAVEQAKGNVAQSEADLEFARKQVALLQAEANLAASQANLLKAQQDYDRLKPLVKDEAAAQQDLDTAVAALHAGEANVRANQANVDQTRLSTQTQIGSTAGKMDAQRGALRTAALNLEYATIRAPISGLIGDTLVPVGGLVTANAAQPLTTIVPLDPIWVRFKVTESRYLSFKKNPTLLQSPLTLILADNSEFPQKGRIENTLNQVDSKTGTLELQASFPNPQHTLLPGQFGKVRVETELRRNVMLVPQRAIQQLQSEQTVLTVGPGNVVELRAIVTAERVGENWIVEQGLKPGDRVIVEGQLKVRPGARVTPEPYRAPGAANGTQGG
;
A
#
# COMPACT_ATOMS: atom_id res chain seq x y z
N MET A 1 19.73 34.50 -34.09
CA MET A 1 19.82 34.32 -35.54
C MET A 1 20.82 33.23 -35.78
N GLU A 2 20.30 32.05 -35.91
CA GLU A 2 20.87 30.93 -36.66
C GLU A 2 19.86 29.79 -36.54
N GLU A 3 19.18 29.59 -37.68
CA GLU A 3 18.22 28.54 -37.91
C GLU A 3 18.96 27.19 -38.00
N PHE A 4 18.44 26.15 -37.32
CA PHE A 4 18.80 24.78 -37.65
C PHE A 4 17.54 24.00 -38.02
N SER A 5 17.48 23.70 -39.31
CA SER A 5 16.48 22.81 -39.92
C SER A 5 16.77 21.33 -39.61
N PRO A 6 15.73 20.45 -39.60
CA PRO A 6 15.88 19.01 -39.37
C PRO A 6 16.26 18.25 -40.64
N PRO A 7 16.94 17.11 -40.55
CA PRO A 7 17.26 16.28 -41.73
C PRO A 7 16.13 15.26 -42.03
N LYS A 8 16.04 15.03 -43.33
CA LYS A 8 15.11 14.26 -44.14
C LYS A 8 15.07 12.74 -43.82
N GLU A 9 13.89 12.21 -44.04
CA GLU A 9 13.52 10.80 -44.23
C GLU A 9 14.52 9.98 -45.02
N LEU A 10 14.75 8.75 -44.56
CA LEU A 10 15.23 7.65 -45.41
C LEU A 10 14.26 6.45 -45.21
N GLY A 11 13.44 6.29 -46.26
CA GLY A 11 12.56 5.14 -46.37
C GLY A 11 13.32 3.82 -46.54
N ARG A 12 12.87 2.81 -45.85
CA ARG A 12 13.16 1.42 -46.20
C ARG A 12 11.87 0.57 -46.19
N LYS A 13 11.55 0.21 -47.42
CA LYS A 13 10.59 -0.84 -47.76
C LYS A 13 10.95 -2.13 -47.07
N ILE A 14 10.00 -2.73 -46.33
CA ILE A 14 10.07 -4.12 -45.96
C ILE A 14 8.83 -4.83 -46.50
N ALA A 15 9.14 -5.89 -47.23
CA ALA A 15 8.27 -6.69 -48.06
C ALA A 15 7.27 -7.51 -47.20
N LEU A 16 6.06 -7.60 -47.73
CA LEU A 16 5.02 -8.56 -47.39
C LEU A 16 5.51 -10.01 -47.63
N LEU A 17 5.48 -10.83 -46.61
CA LEU A 17 5.55 -12.28 -46.71
C LEU A 17 4.26 -12.88 -46.15
N HIS A 18 3.46 -13.41 -47.06
CA HIS A 18 2.32 -14.26 -46.77
C HIS A 18 2.79 -15.62 -46.26
N PRO A 19 2.13 -16.24 -45.30
CA PRO A 19 2.24 -17.66 -45.07
C PRO A 19 1.12 -18.40 -45.78
N LYS A 20 1.56 -19.46 -46.47
CA LYS A 20 0.79 -20.47 -47.22
C LYS A 20 -0.21 -21.22 -46.33
N VAL A 21 -1.40 -21.32 -46.87
CA VAL A 21 -2.49 -22.23 -46.51
C VAL A 21 -2.03 -23.67 -46.75
N PHE A 22 -2.10 -24.50 -45.71
CA PHE A 22 -2.05 -25.96 -45.86
C PHE A 22 -3.43 -26.55 -45.60
N GLY A 23 -3.91 -27.23 -46.64
CA GLY A 23 -5.23 -27.75 -46.79
C GLY A 23 -5.56 -28.94 -45.89
N LEU A 24 -6.75 -28.91 -45.40
CA LEU A 24 -7.48 -30.07 -44.87
C LEU A 24 -8.12 -30.85 -46.03
N ARG A 25 -7.84 -32.12 -46.12
CA ARG A 25 -8.61 -33.06 -46.89
C ARG A 25 -9.61 -33.81 -46.00
N PRO A 26 -10.85 -33.99 -46.44
CA PRO A 26 -11.84 -34.78 -45.74
C PRO A 26 -11.72 -36.24 -46.13
N PHE A 27 -11.89 -37.16 -45.18
CA PHE A 27 -12.07 -38.58 -45.44
C PHE A 27 -13.56 -38.87 -45.49
N MET A 28 -13.97 -39.28 -46.69
CA MET A 28 -15.31 -39.74 -47.04
C MET A 28 -15.43 -41.27 -46.93
N LEU A 29 -16.63 -41.69 -46.58
CA LEU A 29 -17.34 -42.91 -46.96
C LEU A 29 -16.87 -44.28 -46.46
N CYS A 30 -17.74 -44.96 -45.74
CA CYS A 30 -18.22 -46.24 -46.27
C CYS A 30 -19.65 -46.53 -45.80
N ASN A 31 -20.50 -46.45 -46.78
CA ASN A 31 -21.90 -46.86 -46.85
C ASN A 31 -21.93 -48.35 -47.11
N ARG A 32 -22.69 -49.15 -46.40
CA ARG A 32 -23.29 -50.41 -46.94
C ARG A 32 -24.60 -50.74 -46.26
N LEU A 33 -25.63 -50.48 -47.04
CA LEU A 33 -26.87 -51.20 -47.12
C LEU A 33 -26.70 -52.72 -46.96
N ILE A 34 -27.65 -53.39 -46.32
CA ILE A 34 -28.27 -54.65 -46.76
C ILE A 34 -29.65 -54.71 -46.05
N HIS A 35 -30.72 -54.62 -46.85
CA HIS A 35 -32.03 -55.24 -46.73
C HIS A 35 -31.99 -56.61 -47.47
N PRO A 36 -33.01 -57.44 -47.52
CA PRO A 36 -34.28 -57.64 -46.78
C PRO A 36 -34.69 -59.13 -46.64
N LYS A 37 -35.89 -59.35 -46.07
CA LYS A 37 -36.88 -60.42 -46.35
C LYS A 37 -36.56 -61.87 -45.95
N PHE A 38 -37.54 -62.42 -45.21
CA PHE A 38 -38.24 -63.69 -45.39
C PHE A 38 -39.22 -63.83 -44.22
N VAL A 39 -40.47 -63.68 -44.29
CA VAL A 39 -41.61 -64.37 -44.99
C VAL A 39 -41.78 -65.80 -44.46
N PHE A 40 -42.99 -66.00 -43.89
CA PHE A 40 -43.95 -67.10 -43.93
C PHE A 40 -43.70 -68.36 -43.09
N LEU A 41 -44.60 -68.81 -42.33
CA LEU A 41 -45.77 -69.81 -42.49
C LEU A 41 -46.15 -70.33 -41.09
N LEU A 42 -47.36 -70.16 -40.64
CA LEU A 42 -48.55 -71.06 -40.78
C LEU A 42 -48.48 -72.36 -39.97
N ALA A 43 -49.41 -72.52 -39.04
CA ALA A 43 -50.35 -73.67 -38.90
C ALA A 43 -51.02 -73.57 -37.50
N ILE A 44 -52.29 -73.29 -37.36
CA ILE A 44 -53.51 -74.13 -37.42
C ILE A 44 -53.40 -75.39 -36.57
N GLY A 45 -54.26 -75.48 -35.57
CA GLY A 45 -54.66 -76.70 -34.84
C GLY A 45 -55.40 -76.34 -33.56
N ALA A 46 -56.49 -76.38 -33.57
CA ALA A 46 -57.86 -76.66 -33.33
C ALA A 46 -58.12 -77.55 -32.10
N CYS A 47 -59.28 -77.25 -31.49
CA CYS A 47 -60.19 -78.12 -30.68
C CYS A 47 -59.71 -78.43 -29.23
N ALA A 48 -60.52 -78.40 -28.31
CA ALA A 48 -61.93 -78.34 -27.98
C ALA A 48 -62.08 -78.75 -26.50
N LEU A 49 -63.07 -78.15 -25.86
CA LEU A 49 -63.93 -78.75 -24.82
C LEU A 49 -63.26 -79.29 -23.53
N THR A 50 -63.57 -78.73 -22.37
CA THR A 50 -64.78 -79.03 -21.58
C THR A 50 -64.81 -78.20 -20.31
N SER A 51 -65.96 -77.68 -20.01
CA SER A 51 -66.69 -77.74 -18.71
C SER A 51 -66.03 -77.22 -17.41
N GLY A 52 -66.53 -76.13 -16.95
CA GLY A 52 -67.24 -75.98 -15.68
C GLY A 52 -66.43 -75.97 -14.40
N CYS A 53 -66.42 -74.83 -13.79
CA CYS A 53 -66.86 -74.73 -12.39
C CYS A 53 -66.92 -73.26 -12.00
N ASP A 54 -68.07 -72.93 -11.57
CA ASP A 54 -68.47 -71.74 -10.86
C ASP A 54 -67.53 -71.52 -9.61
N SER A 55 -66.89 -70.38 -9.54
CA SER A 55 -66.32 -69.88 -8.26
C SER A 55 -66.42 -68.37 -8.25
N ALA A 56 -67.25 -67.92 -7.35
CA ALA A 56 -67.45 -66.50 -7.00
C ALA A 56 -66.15 -65.79 -6.84
N ALA A 57 -65.78 -65.00 -7.86
CA ALA A 57 -64.64 -64.06 -7.69
C ALA A 57 -65.10 -62.86 -6.80
N GLN A 58 -64.71 -62.96 -5.55
CA GLN A 58 -64.67 -61.78 -4.67
C GLN A 58 -63.87 -60.68 -5.32
N ASN A 59 -64.58 -59.63 -5.64
CA ASN A 59 -64.02 -58.36 -6.14
C ASN A 59 -63.16 -57.71 -5.09
N GLN A 60 -61.91 -58.22 -4.81
CA GLN A 60 -60.90 -57.56 -4.08
C GLN A 60 -60.35 -56.44 -4.97
N ARG A 61 -60.86 -55.20 -4.78
CA ARG A 61 -60.13 -53.99 -5.24
C ARG A 61 -58.69 -54.13 -4.79
N PRO A 62 -57.69 -54.03 -5.71
CA PRO A 62 -56.30 -54.02 -5.27
C PRO A 62 -56.13 -52.90 -4.23
N ALA A 63 -55.62 -53.22 -3.06
CA ALA A 63 -55.29 -52.25 -2.11
C ALA A 63 -54.37 -51.18 -2.77
N ALA A 64 -54.78 -49.92 -2.73
CA ALA A 64 -53.97 -48.83 -3.29
C ALA A 64 -52.54 -48.96 -2.78
N PRO A 65 -51.51 -48.93 -3.61
CA PRO A 65 -50.13 -49.00 -3.17
C PRO A 65 -49.90 -47.96 -2.07
N PRO A 66 -49.11 -48.29 -1.07
CA PRO A 66 -48.85 -47.34 0.04
C PRO A 66 -48.29 -46.04 -0.54
N PRO A 67 -48.67 -44.88 0.02
CA PRO A 67 -48.22 -43.60 -0.47
C PRO A 67 -46.68 -43.54 -0.50
N PRO A 68 -46.07 -43.09 -1.61
CA PRO A 68 -44.64 -43.06 -1.74
C PRO A 68 -44.01 -42.14 -0.68
N LEU A 69 -42.87 -42.61 -0.15
CA LEU A 69 -42.06 -41.86 0.83
C LEU A 69 -41.31 -40.73 0.13
N VAL A 70 -41.38 -39.51 0.66
CA VAL A 70 -40.69 -38.35 0.16
C VAL A 70 -40.03 -37.61 1.30
N VAL A 71 -38.85 -37.06 1.05
CA VAL A 71 -38.11 -36.23 2.04
C VAL A 71 -38.47 -34.77 1.80
N VAL A 72 -38.94 -34.10 2.83
CA VAL A 72 -39.41 -32.71 2.78
C VAL A 72 -38.58 -31.81 3.71
N THR A 73 -38.37 -30.58 3.28
CA THR A 73 -37.85 -29.50 4.14
C THR A 73 -38.91 -28.44 4.30
N GLN A 74 -38.92 -27.79 5.45
CA GLN A 74 -39.78 -26.63 5.69
C GLN A 74 -39.08 -25.39 5.20
N VAL A 75 -39.83 -24.53 4.49
CA VAL A 75 -39.28 -23.23 4.05
C VAL A 75 -39.17 -22.30 5.27
N GLU A 76 -37.93 -22.03 5.61
CA GLU A 76 -37.59 -21.10 6.68
C GLU A 76 -37.26 -19.73 6.12
N VAL A 77 -37.61 -18.68 6.87
CA VAL A 77 -37.24 -17.31 6.55
C VAL A 77 -35.96 -16.96 7.32
N SER A 78 -34.97 -16.49 6.61
CA SER A 78 -33.68 -16.14 7.20
C SER A 78 -33.15 -14.86 6.60
N ASP A 79 -32.36 -14.14 7.38
CA ASP A 79 -31.55 -13.02 6.89
C ASP A 79 -30.24 -13.59 6.32
N VAL A 80 -29.97 -13.30 5.06
CA VAL A 80 -28.86 -13.90 4.34
C VAL A 80 -27.94 -12.82 3.78
N PRO A 81 -26.65 -12.81 4.14
CA PRO A 81 -25.67 -11.96 3.49
C PRO A 81 -25.37 -12.45 2.08
N VAL A 82 -25.56 -11.58 1.11
CA VAL A 82 -25.17 -11.84 -0.28
C VAL A 82 -23.70 -11.47 -0.43
N MET A 83 -22.89 -12.44 -0.81
CA MET A 83 -21.45 -12.26 -1.01
C MET A 83 -21.14 -12.12 -2.51
N SER A 84 -20.27 -11.19 -2.85
CA SER A 84 -19.73 -11.07 -4.20
C SER A 84 -18.22 -11.23 -4.18
N GLU A 85 -17.67 -11.88 -5.19
CA GLU A 85 -16.23 -12.09 -5.35
C GLU A 85 -15.68 -11.18 -6.44
N TYR A 86 -14.61 -10.46 -6.11
CA TYR A 86 -13.93 -9.56 -7.02
C TYR A 86 -12.49 -10.02 -7.21
N PRO A 87 -12.00 -10.14 -8.45
CA PRO A 87 -10.60 -10.42 -8.69
C PRO A 87 -9.75 -9.29 -8.14
N GLY A 88 -8.71 -9.66 -7.42
CA GLY A 88 -7.80 -8.71 -6.78
C GLY A 88 -6.36 -9.16 -6.92
N GLN A 89 -5.46 -8.23 -6.68
CA GLN A 89 -4.02 -8.45 -6.66
C GLN A 89 -3.42 -7.88 -5.39
N THR A 90 -2.58 -8.66 -4.74
CA THR A 90 -1.78 -8.20 -3.60
C THR A 90 -0.71 -7.21 -4.05
N TYR A 91 -0.43 -6.22 -3.24
CA TYR A 91 0.67 -5.29 -3.46
C TYR A 91 1.21 -4.74 -2.14
N ALA A 92 2.45 -4.30 -2.15
CA ALA A 92 3.02 -3.56 -1.03
C ALA A 92 2.80 -2.06 -1.25
N ARG A 93 2.14 -1.40 -0.32
CA ARG A 93 1.83 0.03 -0.45
C ARG A 93 3.06 0.92 -0.41
N ASN A 94 4.00 0.61 0.45
CA ASN A 94 5.14 1.46 0.78
C ASN A 94 6.47 0.75 0.50
N ALA A 95 6.61 0.10 -0.66
CA ALA A 95 7.91 -0.43 -1.07
C ALA A 95 8.90 0.73 -1.27
N VAL A 96 10.09 0.61 -0.69
CA VAL A 96 11.13 1.64 -0.77
C VAL A 96 12.36 1.09 -1.45
N GLU A 97 12.81 1.81 -2.45
CA GLU A 97 14.09 1.57 -3.10
C GLU A 97 15.22 2.18 -2.28
N VAL A 98 16.18 1.37 -1.88
CA VAL A 98 17.37 1.82 -1.16
C VAL A 98 18.40 2.28 -2.18
N ARG A 99 18.83 3.53 -2.06
CA ARG A 99 19.80 4.17 -2.95
C ARG A 99 20.94 4.77 -2.15
N GLY A 100 22.14 4.83 -2.73
CA GLY A 100 23.26 5.57 -2.17
C GLY A 100 23.00 7.08 -2.21
N ARG A 101 23.40 7.77 -1.16
CA ARG A 101 23.37 9.25 -1.08
C ARG A 101 24.73 9.88 -1.34
N VAL A 102 25.78 9.08 -1.26
CA VAL A 102 27.18 9.45 -1.52
C VAL A 102 27.83 8.43 -2.43
N ASP A 103 28.88 8.82 -3.14
CA ASP A 103 29.63 7.97 -4.04
C ASP A 103 30.60 7.10 -3.24
N GLY A 104 30.86 5.87 -3.68
CA GLY A 104 31.85 5.03 -3.02
C GLY A 104 31.77 3.56 -3.44
N TYR A 105 32.80 2.81 -3.16
CA TYR A 105 32.81 1.38 -3.39
C TYR A 105 32.20 0.64 -2.20
N ILE A 106 31.41 -0.39 -2.46
CA ILE A 106 30.85 -1.24 -1.41
C ILE A 106 31.99 -2.06 -0.78
N ASP A 107 32.26 -1.83 0.50
CA ASP A 107 33.19 -2.63 1.29
C ASP A 107 32.54 -3.95 1.70
N LYS A 108 31.30 -3.89 2.22
CA LYS A 108 30.52 -5.04 2.65
C LYS A 108 29.03 -4.76 2.69
N TRP A 109 28.25 -5.83 2.66
CA TRP A 109 26.81 -5.82 2.93
C TRP A 109 26.52 -6.77 4.09
N LEU A 110 25.50 -6.47 4.90
CA LEU A 110 25.28 -7.10 6.20
C LEU A 110 23.89 -7.74 6.31
N PHE A 111 23.30 -8.13 5.20
CA PHE A 111 22.01 -8.80 5.14
C PHE A 111 22.06 -9.98 4.17
N HIS A 112 21.00 -10.82 4.20
CA HIS A 112 20.76 -11.86 3.20
C HIS A 112 19.53 -11.52 2.37
N PRO A 113 19.53 -11.71 1.05
CA PRO A 113 18.35 -11.55 0.23
C PRO A 113 17.16 -12.38 0.77
N GLY A 114 15.98 -11.77 0.82
CA GLY A 114 14.80 -12.41 1.41
C GLY A 114 14.75 -12.44 2.95
N GLN A 115 15.67 -11.75 3.62
CA GLN A 115 15.65 -11.58 5.08
C GLN A 115 14.71 -10.43 5.47
N GLU A 116 14.10 -10.52 6.64
CA GLU A 116 13.43 -9.40 7.27
C GLU A 116 14.44 -8.48 7.92
N VAL A 117 14.31 -7.16 7.65
CA VAL A 117 15.13 -6.11 8.21
C VAL A 117 14.27 -5.09 8.94
N HIS A 118 14.84 -4.46 9.97
CA HIS A 118 14.17 -3.39 10.73
C HIS A 118 14.69 -2.03 10.31
N ALA A 119 13.85 -1.01 10.44
CA ALA A 119 14.27 0.37 10.19
C ALA A 119 15.48 0.73 11.05
N GLY A 120 16.55 1.24 10.41
CA GLY A 120 17.83 1.57 11.06
C GLY A 120 18.90 0.50 10.93
N ASP A 121 18.58 -0.74 10.56
CA ASP A 121 19.58 -1.80 10.35
C ASP A 121 20.58 -1.39 9.27
N VAL A 122 21.86 -1.74 9.49
CA VAL A 122 22.92 -1.47 8.52
C VAL A 122 22.84 -2.49 7.39
N LEU A 123 22.68 -1.98 6.18
CA LEU A 123 22.59 -2.80 4.97
C LEU A 123 23.91 -2.87 4.23
N TYR A 124 24.48 -1.71 3.91
CA TYR A 124 25.73 -1.61 3.19
C TYR A 124 26.70 -0.68 3.93
N VAL A 125 27.96 -0.99 3.85
CA VAL A 125 29.05 -0.11 4.28
C VAL A 125 29.91 0.16 3.06
N LEU A 126 30.04 1.43 2.72
CA LEU A 126 30.96 1.90 1.69
C LEU A 126 32.37 2.02 2.26
N ASP A 127 33.37 2.23 1.44
CA ASP A 127 34.71 2.58 1.89
C ASP A 127 34.68 3.90 2.68
N LEU A 128 34.83 3.80 4.00
CA LEU A 128 34.72 4.94 4.92
C LEU A 128 35.95 5.84 4.93
N ARG A 129 37.13 5.31 4.50
CA ARG A 129 38.42 6.00 4.62
C ARG A 129 38.44 7.42 4.01
N PRO A 130 37.88 7.66 2.81
CA PRO A 130 37.85 9.01 2.24
C PRO A 130 37.01 9.97 3.06
N TYR A 131 35.90 9.48 3.62
CA TYR A 131 34.98 10.28 4.43
C TYR A 131 35.52 10.57 5.82
N GLU A 132 36.20 9.61 6.45
CA GLU A 132 36.90 9.80 7.72
C GLU A 132 38.00 10.84 7.57
N ALA A 133 38.81 10.77 6.51
CA ALA A 133 39.82 11.76 6.21
C ALA A 133 39.24 13.15 5.98
N ALA A 134 38.10 13.27 5.30
CA ALA A 134 37.39 14.53 5.07
C ALA A 134 36.87 15.14 6.39
N VAL A 135 36.33 14.34 7.30
CA VAL A 135 35.91 14.77 8.62
C VAL A 135 37.11 15.30 9.46
N GLU A 136 38.22 14.56 9.44
CA GLU A 136 39.43 14.97 10.17
C GLU A 136 40.01 16.28 9.63
N GLN A 137 40.06 16.44 8.31
CA GLN A 137 40.45 17.68 7.66
C GLN A 137 39.55 18.86 8.09
N ALA A 138 38.23 18.64 8.09
CA ALA A 138 37.26 19.66 8.47
C ALA A 138 37.37 20.01 9.95
N LYS A 139 37.66 19.08 10.86
CA LYS A 139 37.95 19.32 12.27
C LYS A 139 39.21 20.23 12.44
N GLY A 140 40.26 19.92 11.68
CA GLY A 140 41.47 20.74 11.67
C GLY A 140 41.18 22.18 11.25
N ASN A 141 40.36 22.40 10.24
CA ASN A 141 39.97 23.73 9.78
C ASN A 141 39.11 24.48 10.81
N VAL A 142 38.26 23.82 11.56
CA VAL A 142 37.50 24.42 12.67
C VAL A 142 38.45 24.84 13.79
N ALA A 143 39.34 23.94 14.20
CA ALA A 143 40.34 24.26 15.25
C ALA A 143 41.22 25.46 14.89
N GLN A 144 41.67 25.57 13.63
CA GLN A 144 42.40 26.72 13.12
C GLN A 144 41.55 28.01 13.24
N SER A 145 40.28 27.95 12.78
CA SER A 145 39.39 29.11 12.81
C SER A 145 39.02 29.55 14.25
N GLU A 146 38.96 28.61 15.19
CA GLU A 146 38.76 28.87 16.61
C GLU A 146 39.95 29.59 17.20
N ALA A 147 41.19 29.15 16.87
CA ALA A 147 42.42 29.84 17.30
C ALA A 147 42.54 31.26 16.74
N ASP A 148 42.15 31.43 15.43
CA ASP A 148 42.16 32.76 14.79
C ASP A 148 41.14 33.70 15.46
N LEU A 149 39.97 33.22 15.84
CA LEU A 149 38.95 33.98 16.56
C LEU A 149 39.41 34.34 17.96
N GLU A 150 40.04 33.42 18.68
CA GLU A 150 40.59 33.66 19.99
C GLU A 150 41.69 34.75 19.95
N PHE A 151 42.58 34.66 18.95
CA PHE A 151 43.58 35.70 18.72
C PHE A 151 42.92 37.05 18.44
N ALA A 152 41.94 37.13 17.57
CA ALA A 152 41.22 38.37 17.26
C ALA A 152 40.55 38.97 18.52
N ARG A 153 40.05 38.15 19.42
CA ARG A 153 39.40 38.57 20.68
C ARG A 153 40.39 39.18 21.70
N LYS A 154 41.69 38.89 21.61
CA LYS A 154 42.70 39.46 22.50
C LYS A 154 42.86 40.96 22.32
N GLN A 155 42.41 41.54 21.19
CA GLN A 155 42.31 42.98 20.93
C GLN A 155 43.66 43.78 21.22
N VAL A 156 44.77 43.11 20.90
CA VAL A 156 46.12 43.71 21.24
C VAL A 156 46.30 45.10 20.64
N ALA A 157 45.85 45.33 19.40
CA ALA A 157 45.99 46.68 18.79
C ALA A 157 45.12 47.72 19.47
N LEU A 158 43.92 47.35 19.98
CA LEU A 158 43.09 48.31 20.74
C LEU A 158 43.68 48.64 22.08
N LEU A 159 44.21 47.70 22.82
CA LEU A 159 44.89 47.94 24.07
C LEU A 159 46.10 48.88 23.91
N GLN A 160 46.86 48.73 22.81
CA GLN A 160 47.97 49.61 22.48
C GLN A 160 47.48 51.04 22.17
N ALA A 161 46.42 51.21 21.41
CA ALA A 161 45.79 52.49 21.08
C ALA A 161 45.27 53.22 22.36
N GLU A 162 44.63 52.47 23.25
CA GLU A 162 44.14 52.98 24.55
C GLU A 162 45.28 53.41 25.46
N ALA A 163 46.42 52.69 25.50
CA ALA A 163 47.59 53.06 26.21
C ALA A 163 48.22 54.39 25.69
N ASN A 164 48.27 54.57 24.37
CA ASN A 164 48.75 55.82 23.75
C ASN A 164 47.79 56.97 24.02
N LEU A 165 46.50 56.78 24.06
CA LEU A 165 45.54 57.82 24.48
C LEU A 165 45.75 58.20 25.93
N ALA A 166 45.92 57.24 26.82
CA ALA A 166 46.21 57.55 28.25
C ALA A 166 47.49 58.36 28.44
N ALA A 167 48.56 58.07 27.68
CA ALA A 167 49.81 58.83 27.69
C ALA A 167 49.58 60.28 27.20
N SER A 168 48.83 60.52 26.14
CA SER A 168 48.51 61.86 25.66
C SER A 168 47.59 62.63 26.62
N GLN A 169 46.67 61.98 27.30
CA GLN A 169 45.85 62.59 28.35
C GLN A 169 46.69 63.04 29.53
N ALA A 170 47.69 62.24 29.95
CA ALA A 170 48.66 62.67 31.03
C ALA A 170 49.52 63.91 30.63
N ASN A 171 49.94 63.92 29.34
CA ASN A 171 50.67 65.08 28.82
C ASN A 171 49.80 66.34 28.76
N LEU A 172 48.53 66.21 28.32
CA LEU A 172 47.57 67.32 28.33
C LEU A 172 47.35 67.87 29.77
N LEU A 173 47.15 66.97 30.74
CA LEU A 173 47.00 67.38 32.16
C LEU A 173 48.18 68.19 32.66
N LYS A 174 49.43 67.78 32.32
CA LYS A 174 50.60 68.51 32.61
C LYS A 174 50.60 69.94 32.01
N ALA A 175 50.30 70.02 30.70
CA ALA A 175 50.23 71.31 29.99
C ALA A 175 49.14 72.23 30.59
N GLN A 176 47.98 71.64 30.96
CA GLN A 176 46.91 72.39 31.65
C GLN A 176 47.35 72.93 33.01
N GLN A 177 48.07 72.14 33.83
CA GLN A 177 48.59 72.58 35.12
C GLN A 177 49.62 73.68 34.95
N ASP A 178 50.48 73.59 33.92
CA ASP A 178 51.46 74.64 33.64
C ASP A 178 50.77 75.94 33.20
N TYR A 179 49.75 75.87 32.34
CA TYR A 179 48.91 76.99 31.93
C TYR A 179 48.21 77.65 33.15
N ASP A 180 47.54 76.88 33.99
CA ASP A 180 46.74 77.29 35.13
C ASP A 180 47.66 77.97 36.19
N ARG A 181 48.93 77.55 36.33
CA ARG A 181 49.92 78.13 37.21
C ARG A 181 50.48 79.44 36.65
N LEU A 182 50.78 79.50 35.32
CA LEU A 182 51.40 80.71 34.74
C LEU A 182 50.41 81.88 34.56
N LYS A 183 49.16 81.57 34.23
CA LYS A 183 48.12 82.57 33.96
C LYS A 183 47.95 83.63 35.06
N PRO A 184 47.85 83.34 36.36
CA PRO A 184 47.74 84.30 37.41
C PRO A 184 49.07 85.05 37.62
N LEU A 185 50.25 84.35 37.48
CA LEU A 185 51.56 84.94 37.65
C LEU A 185 51.88 86.06 36.63
N VAL A 186 51.49 85.87 35.38
CA VAL A 186 51.59 86.86 34.30
C VAL A 186 50.63 88.03 34.56
N LYS A 187 49.46 87.82 35.08
CA LYS A 187 48.49 88.83 35.44
C LYS A 187 49.05 89.75 36.58
N ASP A 188 49.82 89.13 37.49
CA ASP A 188 50.44 89.81 38.61
C ASP A 188 51.88 90.31 38.28
N GLU A 189 52.28 90.36 36.97
CA GLU A 189 53.58 90.79 36.40
C GLU A 189 54.79 89.99 36.97
N ALA A 190 54.54 88.78 37.53
CA ALA A 190 55.53 87.92 38.15
C ALA A 190 56.15 86.87 37.14
N ALA A 191 55.68 86.82 35.92
CA ALA A 191 56.18 85.94 34.83
C ALA A 191 56.07 86.64 33.47
N ALA A 192 56.88 86.19 32.48
CA ALA A 192 56.91 86.78 31.14
C ALA A 192 55.68 86.37 30.31
N GLN A 193 55.14 87.29 29.49
CA GLN A 193 54.01 86.96 28.57
C GLN A 193 54.38 85.82 27.59
N GLN A 194 55.65 85.77 27.16
CA GLN A 194 56.17 84.70 26.27
C GLN A 194 56.04 83.29 26.87
N ASP A 195 56.18 83.14 28.19
CA ASP A 195 56.01 81.85 28.89
C ASP A 195 54.57 81.44 28.89
N LEU A 196 53.61 82.38 29.09
CA LEU A 196 52.20 82.09 29.00
C LEU A 196 51.79 81.70 27.54
N ASP A 197 52.26 82.41 26.51
CA ASP A 197 51.99 82.13 25.14
C ASP A 197 52.48 80.70 24.73
N THR A 198 53.70 80.37 25.30
CA THR A 198 54.22 78.97 25.07
C THR A 198 53.37 77.94 25.80
N ALA A 199 52.90 78.20 27.02
CA ALA A 199 51.99 77.26 27.71
C ALA A 199 50.64 77.12 27.03
N VAL A 200 50.08 78.22 26.50
CA VAL A 200 48.82 78.13 25.65
C VAL A 200 49.06 77.32 24.40
N ALA A 201 50.18 77.51 23.70
CA ALA A 201 50.49 76.67 22.51
C ALA A 201 50.65 75.18 22.88
N ALA A 202 51.31 74.88 24.01
CA ALA A 202 51.49 73.54 24.53
C ALA A 202 50.11 72.87 24.89
N LEU A 203 49.22 73.67 25.52
CA LEU A 203 47.86 73.21 25.86
C LEU A 203 47.09 72.85 24.60
N HIS A 204 47.04 73.77 23.63
CA HIS A 204 46.33 73.48 22.37
C HIS A 204 46.96 72.31 21.60
N ALA A 205 48.25 72.10 21.58
CA ALA A 205 48.91 70.96 21.02
C ALA A 205 48.57 69.68 21.76
N GLY A 206 48.49 69.71 23.11
CA GLY A 206 48.05 68.62 23.96
C GLY A 206 46.59 68.19 23.64
N GLU A 207 45.70 69.20 23.56
CA GLU A 207 44.30 68.95 23.18
C GLU A 207 44.17 68.28 21.77
N ALA A 208 44.97 68.77 20.81
CA ALA A 208 44.98 68.23 19.46
C ALA A 208 45.48 66.76 19.44
N ASN A 209 46.54 66.47 20.23
CA ASN A 209 47.09 65.12 20.38
C ASN A 209 46.08 64.13 21.01
N VAL A 210 45.35 64.58 22.03
CA VAL A 210 44.31 63.76 22.68
C VAL A 210 43.21 63.47 21.69
N ARG A 211 42.70 64.45 20.90
CA ARG A 211 41.68 64.23 19.85
C ARG A 211 42.17 63.27 18.76
N ALA A 212 43.44 63.40 18.34
CA ALA A 212 44.02 62.48 17.34
C ALA A 212 44.11 61.03 17.86
N ASN A 213 44.58 60.86 19.12
CA ASN A 213 44.68 59.53 19.71
C ASN A 213 43.27 58.91 20.03
N GLN A 214 42.31 59.78 20.44
CA GLN A 214 40.91 59.30 20.58
C GLN A 214 40.32 58.77 19.24
N ALA A 215 40.51 59.51 18.14
CA ALA A 215 40.09 59.09 16.84
C ALA A 215 40.79 57.77 16.42
N ASN A 216 42.06 57.58 16.76
CA ASN A 216 42.78 56.32 16.50
C ASN A 216 42.22 55.15 17.33
N VAL A 217 41.83 55.34 18.58
CA VAL A 217 41.17 54.34 19.42
C VAL A 217 39.85 53.95 18.79
N ASP A 218 39.00 54.91 18.38
CA ASP A 218 37.70 54.65 17.79
C ASP A 218 37.81 53.90 16.47
N GLN A 219 38.77 54.27 15.61
CA GLN A 219 39.04 53.53 14.35
C GLN A 219 39.55 52.11 14.62
N THR A 220 40.49 51.95 15.60
CA THR A 220 41.03 50.64 15.96
C THR A 220 39.97 49.75 16.57
N ARG A 221 39.10 50.33 17.41
CA ARG A 221 37.95 49.62 17.99
C ARG A 221 37.01 49.09 16.88
N LEU A 222 36.63 49.92 15.89
CA LEU A 222 35.78 49.52 14.78
C LEU A 222 36.46 48.44 13.94
N SER A 223 37.75 48.58 13.62
CA SER A 223 38.47 47.57 12.81
C SER A 223 38.60 46.23 13.55
N THR A 224 38.87 46.28 14.87
CA THR A 224 38.96 45.08 15.73
C THR A 224 37.60 44.38 15.81
N GLN A 225 36.53 45.14 15.99
CA GLN A 225 35.18 44.59 16.05
C GLN A 225 34.78 43.94 14.70
N THR A 226 35.11 44.58 13.57
CA THR A 226 34.91 44.01 12.23
C THR A 226 35.72 42.73 12.02
N GLN A 227 36.97 42.69 12.49
CA GLN A 227 37.85 41.53 12.42
C GLN A 227 37.29 40.36 13.24
N ILE A 228 36.80 40.61 14.46
CA ILE A 228 36.15 39.58 15.29
C ILE A 228 34.90 39.02 14.59
N GLY A 229 34.04 39.90 14.06
CA GLY A 229 32.84 39.49 13.32
C GLY A 229 33.17 38.64 12.05
N SER A 230 34.16 39.07 11.28
CA SER A 230 34.63 38.35 10.10
C SER A 230 35.21 36.98 10.46
N THR A 231 36.02 36.88 11.52
CA THR A 231 36.64 35.63 11.95
C THR A 231 35.59 34.67 12.55
N ALA A 232 34.61 35.20 13.28
CA ALA A 232 33.47 34.41 13.78
C ALA A 232 32.66 33.83 12.61
N GLY A 233 32.38 34.65 11.59
CA GLY A 233 31.68 34.14 10.39
C GLY A 233 32.46 33.05 9.63
N LYS A 234 33.80 33.16 9.57
CA LYS A 234 34.65 32.10 8.99
C LYS A 234 34.58 30.82 9.81
N MET A 235 34.65 30.94 11.15
CA MET A 235 34.52 29.78 12.05
C MET A 235 33.16 29.06 11.85
N ASP A 236 32.05 29.79 11.75
CA ASP A 236 30.73 29.22 11.52
C ASP A 236 30.65 28.53 10.14
N ALA A 237 31.28 29.09 9.10
CA ALA A 237 31.39 28.46 7.80
C ALA A 237 32.16 27.11 7.89
N GLN A 238 33.28 27.05 8.64
CA GLN A 238 34.05 25.82 8.83
C GLN A 238 33.26 24.77 9.65
N ARG A 239 32.48 25.20 10.63
CA ARG A 239 31.57 24.32 11.37
C ARG A 239 30.49 23.75 10.45
N GLY A 240 29.97 24.53 9.49
CA GLY A 240 29.08 24.07 8.44
C GLY A 240 29.73 23.00 7.56
N ALA A 241 30.97 23.22 7.12
CA ALA A 241 31.75 22.27 6.36
C ALA A 241 31.98 20.93 7.10
N LEU A 242 32.34 21.03 8.40
CA LEU A 242 32.49 19.85 9.28
C LEU A 242 31.18 19.04 9.37
N ARG A 243 30.04 19.72 9.55
CA ARG A 243 28.73 19.04 9.56
C ARG A 243 28.43 18.33 8.25
N THR A 244 28.75 18.94 7.11
CA THR A 244 28.60 18.31 5.80
C THR A 244 29.48 17.07 5.66
N ALA A 245 30.74 17.15 6.06
CA ALA A 245 31.66 16.00 6.02
C ALA A 245 31.17 14.86 6.93
N ALA A 246 30.68 15.17 8.13
CA ALA A 246 30.11 14.20 9.07
C ALA A 246 28.85 13.52 8.51
N LEU A 247 27.94 14.28 7.86
CA LEU A 247 26.77 13.72 7.19
C LEU A 247 27.16 12.79 6.03
N ASN A 248 28.16 13.13 5.25
CA ASN A 248 28.64 12.27 4.17
C ASN A 248 29.23 10.95 4.71
N LEU A 249 29.94 11.00 5.83
CA LEU A 249 30.43 9.80 6.53
C LEU A 249 29.27 8.95 7.05
N GLU A 250 28.23 9.56 7.60
CA GLU A 250 27.02 8.86 8.02
C GLU A 250 26.33 8.18 6.84
N TYR A 251 26.20 8.87 5.70
CA TYR A 251 25.58 8.33 4.48
C TYR A 251 26.40 7.24 3.80
N ALA A 252 27.70 7.15 4.08
CA ALA A 252 28.53 6.04 3.63
C ALA A 252 28.18 4.71 4.34
N THR A 253 27.42 4.76 5.44
CA THR A 253 26.78 3.60 6.06
C THR A 253 25.31 3.63 5.71
N ILE A 254 24.88 2.79 4.74
CA ILE A 254 23.52 2.77 4.21
C ILE A 254 22.65 1.91 5.11
N ARG A 255 21.59 2.49 5.64
CA ARG A 255 20.65 1.84 6.57
C ARG A 255 19.27 1.64 5.94
N ALA A 256 18.53 0.68 6.48
CA ALA A 256 17.13 0.43 6.12
C ALA A 256 16.25 1.63 6.52
N PRO A 257 15.55 2.27 5.56
CA PRO A 257 14.66 3.37 5.88
C PRO A 257 13.33 2.92 6.50
N ILE A 258 12.92 1.67 6.24
CA ILE A 258 11.69 1.04 6.74
C ILE A 258 11.97 -0.40 7.13
N SER A 259 11.10 -0.98 7.96
CA SER A 259 11.09 -2.43 8.22
C SER A 259 10.35 -3.17 7.10
N GLY A 260 10.81 -4.38 6.77
CA GLY A 260 10.20 -5.23 5.76
C GLY A 260 11.15 -6.29 5.20
N LEU A 261 10.70 -6.99 4.19
CA LEU A 261 11.50 -7.98 3.48
C LEU A 261 12.45 -7.29 2.49
N ILE A 262 13.75 -7.55 2.61
CA ILE A 262 14.75 -6.99 1.71
C ILE A 262 14.90 -7.88 0.46
N GLY A 263 14.97 -7.23 -0.70
CA GLY A 263 15.22 -7.90 -1.98
C GLY A 263 16.67 -8.28 -2.18
N ASP A 264 17.00 -8.70 -3.40
CA ASP A 264 18.37 -9.00 -3.80
C ASP A 264 19.21 -7.71 -3.93
N THR A 265 20.53 -7.83 -3.80
CA THR A 265 21.45 -6.74 -4.07
C THR A 265 21.77 -6.67 -5.57
N LEU A 266 21.64 -5.45 -6.13
CA LEU A 266 21.91 -5.22 -7.54
C LEU A 266 23.35 -4.77 -7.81
N VAL A 267 24.11 -4.46 -6.74
CA VAL A 267 25.52 -4.05 -6.82
C VAL A 267 26.34 -4.94 -5.90
N PRO A 268 27.32 -5.70 -6.44
CA PRO A 268 28.15 -6.60 -5.65
C PRO A 268 29.17 -5.85 -4.78
N VAL A 269 29.79 -6.54 -3.83
CA VAL A 269 30.94 -6.02 -3.06
C VAL A 269 32.06 -5.64 -4.02
N GLY A 270 32.68 -4.47 -3.78
CA GLY A 270 33.64 -3.86 -4.69
C GLY A 270 33.01 -3.08 -5.85
N GLY A 271 31.70 -3.10 -5.99
CA GLY A 271 30.96 -2.30 -6.96
C GLY A 271 30.88 -0.83 -6.56
N LEU A 272 30.81 0.06 -7.55
CA LEU A 272 30.68 1.50 -7.34
C LEU A 272 29.21 1.86 -7.11
N VAL A 273 28.95 2.54 -6.02
CA VAL A 273 27.71 3.24 -5.74
C VAL A 273 27.86 4.70 -6.14
N THR A 274 26.93 5.22 -6.91
CA THR A 274 26.88 6.62 -7.30
C THR A 274 25.69 7.28 -6.63
N ALA A 275 25.88 8.46 -6.09
CA ALA A 275 24.82 9.24 -5.47
C ALA A 275 23.68 9.49 -6.48
N ASN A 276 22.43 9.23 -6.07
CA ASN A 276 21.24 9.39 -6.90
C ASN A 276 21.24 8.57 -8.21
N ALA A 277 21.97 7.46 -8.25
CA ALA A 277 21.93 6.55 -9.39
C ALA A 277 20.47 6.15 -9.72
N ALA A 278 20.17 5.99 -11.01
CA ALA A 278 18.85 5.54 -11.46
C ALA A 278 18.50 4.13 -10.96
N GLN A 279 19.53 3.27 -10.86
CA GLN A 279 19.38 1.90 -10.36
C GLN A 279 19.49 1.88 -8.82
N PRO A 280 18.50 1.30 -8.11
CA PRO A 280 18.58 1.13 -6.66
C PRO A 280 19.62 0.06 -6.29
N LEU A 281 20.08 0.06 -5.05
CA LEU A 281 20.94 -0.99 -4.51
C LEU A 281 20.15 -2.25 -4.19
N THR A 282 19.00 -2.06 -3.58
CA THR A 282 18.03 -3.09 -3.23
C THR A 282 16.66 -2.44 -3.00
N THR A 283 15.62 -3.25 -2.79
CA THR A 283 14.28 -2.78 -2.46
C THR A 283 13.84 -3.42 -1.15
N ILE A 284 13.23 -2.64 -0.26
CA ILE A 284 12.59 -3.15 0.96
C ILE A 284 11.09 -3.06 0.80
N VAL A 285 10.41 -4.17 1.07
CA VAL A 285 8.97 -4.34 0.87
C VAL A 285 8.33 -4.69 2.21
N PRO A 286 7.50 -3.81 2.79
CA PRO A 286 6.72 -4.15 3.97
C PRO A 286 5.63 -5.16 3.58
N LEU A 287 5.55 -6.28 4.32
CA LEU A 287 4.60 -7.35 4.05
C LEU A 287 3.43 -7.37 5.03
N ASP A 288 3.52 -6.71 6.16
CA ASP A 288 2.45 -6.63 7.15
C ASP A 288 2.16 -5.15 7.49
N PRO A 289 0.91 -4.68 7.24
CA PRO A 289 -0.15 -5.36 6.51
C PRO A 289 0.13 -5.44 5.01
N ILE A 290 -0.30 -6.53 4.37
CA ILE A 290 -0.33 -6.64 2.90
C ILE A 290 -1.59 -5.96 2.37
N TRP A 291 -1.49 -5.33 1.22
CA TRP A 291 -2.58 -4.64 0.59
C TRP A 291 -3.10 -5.43 -0.61
N VAL A 292 -4.41 -5.36 -0.84
CA VAL A 292 -5.07 -5.95 -2.00
C VAL A 292 -5.86 -4.87 -2.71
N ARG A 293 -5.64 -4.70 -3.99
CA ARG A 293 -6.44 -3.86 -4.86
C ARG A 293 -7.40 -4.71 -5.67
N PHE A 294 -8.63 -4.28 -5.75
CA PHE A 294 -9.66 -4.92 -6.55
C PHE A 294 -10.63 -3.89 -7.12
N LYS A 295 -11.26 -4.22 -8.24
CA LYS A 295 -12.13 -3.30 -8.97
C LYS A 295 -13.59 -3.67 -8.76
N VAL A 296 -14.41 -2.64 -8.49
CA VAL A 296 -15.88 -2.76 -8.43
C VAL A 296 -16.52 -1.85 -9.46
N THR A 297 -17.70 -2.20 -9.95
CA THR A 297 -18.45 -1.34 -10.86
C THR A 297 -18.97 -0.09 -10.13
N GLU A 298 -19.13 1.01 -10.86
CA GLU A 298 -19.67 2.26 -10.30
C GLU A 298 -21.05 2.06 -9.63
N SER A 299 -21.94 1.28 -10.25
CA SER A 299 -23.26 0.97 -9.71
C SER A 299 -23.17 0.29 -8.33
N ARG A 300 -22.23 -0.65 -8.18
CA ARG A 300 -21.98 -1.35 -6.91
C ARG A 300 -21.39 -0.42 -5.86
N TYR A 301 -20.47 0.43 -6.27
CA TYR A 301 -19.91 1.45 -5.37
C TYR A 301 -20.97 2.41 -4.83
N LEU A 302 -21.91 2.84 -5.68
CA LEU A 302 -23.03 3.68 -5.26
C LEU A 302 -23.94 2.96 -4.25
N SER A 303 -24.12 1.63 -4.38
CA SER A 303 -24.85 0.83 -3.39
C SER A 303 -24.11 0.76 -2.04
N PHE A 304 -22.79 0.63 -2.05
CA PHE A 304 -21.97 0.70 -0.83
C PHE A 304 -22.06 2.08 -0.15
N LYS A 305 -22.09 3.17 -0.92
CA LYS A 305 -22.30 4.52 -0.34
C LYS A 305 -23.64 4.69 0.34
N LYS A 306 -24.69 4.02 -0.15
CA LYS A 306 -26.01 4.04 0.50
C LYS A 306 -26.02 3.27 1.82
N ASN A 307 -25.19 2.24 1.95
CA ASN A 307 -25.04 1.40 3.14
C ASN A 307 -23.57 1.36 3.60
N PRO A 308 -23.08 2.38 4.33
CA PRO A 308 -21.67 2.47 4.72
C PRO A 308 -21.19 1.31 5.60
N THR A 309 -22.10 0.62 6.29
CA THR A 309 -21.76 -0.58 7.10
C THR A 309 -21.19 -1.71 6.27
N LEU A 310 -21.56 -1.83 4.98
CA LEU A 310 -21.01 -2.83 4.07
C LEU A 310 -19.52 -2.61 3.75
N LEU A 311 -19.07 -1.34 3.73
CA LEU A 311 -17.66 -1.02 3.57
C LEU A 311 -16.82 -1.35 4.82
N GLN A 312 -17.47 -1.48 5.98
CA GLN A 312 -16.82 -1.84 7.23
C GLN A 312 -16.86 -3.36 7.51
N SER A 313 -17.64 -4.11 6.70
CA SER A 313 -17.71 -5.57 6.83
C SER A 313 -16.35 -6.22 6.60
N PRO A 314 -16.01 -7.25 7.37
CA PRO A 314 -14.74 -7.95 7.20
C PRO A 314 -14.66 -8.63 5.84
N LEU A 315 -13.53 -8.46 5.15
CA LEU A 315 -13.27 -9.06 3.85
C LEU A 315 -12.59 -10.42 4.01
N THR A 316 -12.92 -11.34 3.13
CA THR A 316 -12.22 -12.61 3.01
C THR A 316 -11.41 -12.62 1.71
N LEU A 317 -10.11 -12.94 1.82
CA LEU A 317 -9.27 -13.15 0.65
C LEU A 317 -9.24 -14.65 0.33
N ILE A 318 -9.61 -14.98 -0.90
CA ILE A 318 -9.53 -16.33 -1.46
C ILE A 318 -8.29 -16.38 -2.33
N LEU A 319 -7.40 -17.30 -2.03
CA LEU A 319 -6.13 -17.48 -2.72
C LEU A 319 -6.30 -18.20 -4.06
N ALA A 320 -5.24 -18.29 -4.85
CA ALA A 320 -5.26 -18.91 -6.16
C ALA A 320 -5.59 -20.42 -6.14
N ASP A 321 -5.35 -21.09 -5.02
CA ASP A 321 -5.69 -22.50 -4.76
C ASP A 321 -7.13 -22.69 -4.25
N ASN A 322 -7.94 -21.62 -4.22
CA ASN A 322 -9.29 -21.54 -3.64
C ASN A 322 -9.35 -21.70 -2.10
N SER A 323 -8.23 -21.69 -1.40
CA SER A 323 -8.23 -21.63 0.06
C SER A 323 -8.58 -20.21 0.56
N GLU A 324 -9.23 -20.13 1.71
CA GLU A 324 -9.49 -18.84 2.36
C GLU A 324 -8.29 -18.44 3.21
N PHE A 325 -7.82 -17.20 3.03
CA PHE A 325 -6.78 -16.64 3.90
C PHE A 325 -7.36 -16.45 5.31
N PRO A 326 -6.67 -16.93 6.37
CA PRO A 326 -7.21 -16.95 7.73
C PRO A 326 -7.55 -15.57 8.29
N GLN A 327 -6.76 -14.56 7.94
CA GLN A 327 -6.94 -13.21 8.45
C GLN A 327 -7.98 -12.46 7.62
N LYS A 328 -8.88 -11.77 8.30
CA LYS A 328 -9.88 -10.93 7.66
C LYS A 328 -9.29 -9.55 7.37
N GLY A 329 -9.57 -9.05 6.18
CA GLY A 329 -9.18 -7.71 5.76
C GLY A 329 -10.29 -6.69 5.96
N ARG A 330 -9.94 -5.43 5.72
CA ARG A 330 -10.87 -4.30 5.72
C ARG A 330 -10.55 -3.35 4.59
N ILE A 331 -11.58 -2.67 4.08
CA ILE A 331 -11.39 -1.60 3.10
C ILE A 331 -10.84 -0.38 3.83
N GLU A 332 -9.68 0.10 3.37
CA GLU A 332 -9.03 1.29 3.93
C GLU A 332 -9.25 2.51 3.05
N ASN A 333 -9.15 2.31 1.74
CA ASN A 333 -9.21 3.38 0.77
C ASN A 333 -10.06 3.02 -0.43
N THR A 334 -10.67 4.05 -0.99
CA THR A 334 -11.28 4.05 -2.30
C THR A 334 -10.52 5.04 -3.15
N LEU A 335 -10.07 4.66 -4.34
CA LEU A 335 -9.48 5.64 -5.25
C LEU A 335 -10.55 6.65 -5.67
N ASN A 336 -10.13 7.90 -5.85
CA ASN A 336 -11.02 9.03 -6.12
C ASN A 336 -11.40 9.17 -7.59
N GLN A 337 -11.03 8.23 -8.44
CA GLN A 337 -11.25 8.28 -9.88
C GLN A 337 -11.84 6.97 -10.39
N VAL A 338 -12.89 7.07 -11.21
CA VAL A 338 -13.47 5.96 -11.97
C VAL A 338 -12.67 5.77 -13.26
N ASP A 339 -12.28 4.56 -13.56
CA ASP A 339 -11.69 4.22 -14.85
C ASP A 339 -12.79 4.33 -15.93
N SER A 340 -12.71 5.38 -16.76
CA SER A 340 -13.71 5.69 -17.79
C SER A 340 -13.81 4.64 -18.90
N LYS A 341 -12.79 3.79 -19.06
CA LYS A 341 -12.80 2.72 -20.07
C LYS A 341 -13.57 1.50 -19.62
N THR A 342 -13.55 1.21 -18.32
CA THR A 342 -14.14 0.01 -17.74
C THR A 342 -15.37 0.29 -16.88
N GLY A 343 -15.63 1.56 -16.53
CA GLY A 343 -16.70 1.95 -15.60
C GLY A 343 -16.50 1.38 -14.19
N THR A 344 -15.26 1.15 -13.79
CA THR A 344 -14.91 0.55 -12.50
C THR A 344 -14.13 1.51 -11.61
N LEU A 345 -14.26 1.30 -10.31
CA LEU A 345 -13.53 2.00 -9.26
C LEU A 345 -12.61 1.02 -8.54
N GLU A 346 -11.38 1.40 -8.27
CA GLU A 346 -10.46 0.57 -7.50
C GLU A 346 -10.63 0.81 -6.00
N LEU A 347 -10.84 -0.28 -5.28
CA LEU A 347 -10.84 -0.34 -3.82
C LEU A 347 -9.54 -0.98 -3.33
N GLN A 348 -9.07 -0.49 -2.20
CA GLN A 348 -7.85 -0.96 -1.55
C GLN A 348 -8.18 -1.46 -0.15
N ALA A 349 -7.88 -2.72 0.08
CA ALA A 349 -8.09 -3.38 1.36
C ALA A 349 -6.75 -3.77 1.99
N SER A 350 -6.66 -3.65 3.30
CA SER A 350 -5.53 -4.14 4.09
C SER A 350 -5.87 -5.49 4.72
N PHE A 351 -4.89 -6.40 4.72
CA PHE A 351 -4.98 -7.70 5.38
C PHE A 351 -3.77 -7.86 6.29
N PRO A 352 -3.96 -8.19 7.60
CA PRO A 352 -2.85 -8.55 8.47
C PRO A 352 -2.12 -9.78 7.90
N ASN A 353 -0.79 -9.72 7.84
CA ASN A 353 0.03 -10.79 7.25
C ASN A 353 1.26 -11.09 8.13
N PRO A 354 1.07 -11.38 9.44
CA PRO A 354 2.19 -11.49 10.38
C PRO A 354 3.12 -12.68 10.09
N GLN A 355 2.65 -13.67 9.34
CA GLN A 355 3.46 -14.84 8.94
C GLN A 355 4.11 -14.66 7.56
N HIS A 356 3.96 -13.50 6.94
CA HIS A 356 4.48 -13.16 5.60
C HIS A 356 4.14 -14.19 4.51
N THR A 357 3.00 -14.88 4.67
CA THR A 357 2.51 -15.89 3.72
C THR A 357 2.13 -15.27 2.38
N LEU A 358 1.57 -14.05 2.42
CA LEU A 358 1.21 -13.31 1.21
C LEU A 358 2.37 -12.46 0.75
N LEU A 359 2.67 -12.55 -0.53
CA LEU A 359 3.68 -11.74 -1.21
C LEU A 359 3.01 -10.76 -2.18
N PRO A 360 3.61 -9.60 -2.46
CA PRO A 360 3.13 -8.69 -3.49
C PRO A 360 3.11 -9.34 -4.86
N GLY A 361 2.09 -9.02 -5.66
CA GLY A 361 1.93 -9.54 -7.02
C GLY A 361 1.07 -10.79 -7.13
N GLN A 362 0.68 -11.44 -6.03
CA GLN A 362 -0.20 -12.61 -6.05
C GLN A 362 -1.62 -12.22 -6.44
N PHE A 363 -2.29 -13.11 -7.18
CA PHE A 363 -3.69 -12.96 -7.52
C PHE A 363 -4.57 -13.73 -6.54
N GLY A 364 -5.75 -13.18 -6.29
CA GLY A 364 -6.76 -13.80 -5.46
C GLY A 364 -8.12 -13.16 -5.74
N LYS A 365 -9.13 -13.59 -4.99
CA LYS A 365 -10.47 -13.00 -5.04
C LYS A 365 -10.81 -12.43 -3.68
N VAL A 366 -11.26 -11.20 -3.66
CA VAL A 366 -11.78 -10.57 -2.45
C VAL A 366 -13.28 -10.82 -2.39
N ARG A 367 -13.73 -11.56 -1.36
CA ARG A 367 -15.15 -11.78 -1.08
C ARG A 367 -15.63 -10.67 -0.16
N VAL A 368 -16.67 -9.97 -0.62
CA VAL A 368 -17.27 -8.80 0.03
C VAL A 368 -18.74 -9.07 0.27
N GLU A 369 -19.24 -8.74 1.44
CA GLU A 369 -20.69 -8.66 1.68
C GLU A 369 -21.26 -7.46 0.93
N THR A 370 -22.17 -7.71 -0.02
CA THR A 370 -22.70 -6.67 -0.90
C THR A 370 -24.11 -6.23 -0.53
N GLU A 371 -24.84 -7.09 0.13
CA GLU A 371 -26.22 -6.85 0.55
C GLU A 371 -26.62 -7.79 1.69
N LEU A 372 -27.35 -7.31 2.66
CA LEU A 372 -28.04 -8.15 3.63
C LEU A 372 -29.51 -8.24 3.20
N ARG A 373 -29.88 -9.36 2.59
CA ARG A 373 -31.27 -9.63 2.24
C ARG A 373 -32.00 -10.19 3.45
N ARG A 374 -32.99 -9.43 3.91
CA ARG A 374 -33.79 -9.77 5.09
C ARG A 374 -35.05 -10.53 4.69
N ASN A 375 -35.47 -11.44 5.56
CA ASN A 375 -36.72 -12.18 5.41
C ASN A 375 -36.83 -12.93 4.08
N VAL A 376 -35.73 -13.54 3.60
CA VAL A 376 -35.76 -14.33 2.37
C VAL A 376 -36.04 -15.81 2.65
N MET A 377 -36.81 -16.44 1.74
CA MET A 377 -37.09 -17.87 1.81
C MET A 377 -35.95 -18.64 1.15
N LEU A 378 -35.41 -19.63 1.87
CA LEU A 378 -34.33 -20.49 1.38
C LEU A 378 -34.87 -21.87 1.01
N VAL A 379 -34.52 -22.36 -0.17
CA VAL A 379 -34.89 -23.68 -0.66
C VAL A 379 -33.67 -24.42 -1.19
N PRO A 380 -33.40 -25.67 -0.76
CA PRO A 380 -32.26 -26.42 -1.25
C PRO A 380 -32.31 -26.58 -2.78
N GLN A 381 -31.16 -26.42 -3.45
CA GLN A 381 -31.06 -26.54 -4.90
C GLN A 381 -31.67 -27.85 -5.43
N ARG A 382 -31.53 -28.95 -4.69
CA ARG A 382 -32.07 -30.27 -5.06
C ARG A 382 -33.59 -30.31 -5.14
N ALA A 383 -34.30 -29.37 -4.50
CA ALA A 383 -35.76 -29.31 -4.53
C ALA A 383 -36.30 -28.59 -5.75
N ILE A 384 -35.48 -27.84 -6.48
CA ILE A 384 -35.88 -27.02 -7.61
C ILE A 384 -35.77 -27.86 -8.89
N GLN A 385 -36.87 -27.90 -9.64
CA GLN A 385 -36.95 -28.55 -10.94
C GLN A 385 -37.11 -27.49 -12.04
N GLN A 386 -36.41 -27.67 -13.13
CA GLN A 386 -36.56 -26.79 -14.29
C GLN A 386 -37.46 -27.53 -15.30
N LEU A 387 -38.64 -26.99 -15.52
CA LEU A 387 -39.59 -27.51 -16.49
C LEU A 387 -39.72 -26.48 -17.63
N GLN A 388 -39.16 -26.82 -18.79
CA GLN A 388 -39.03 -25.88 -19.92
C GLN A 388 -38.28 -24.61 -19.53
N SER A 389 -38.96 -23.47 -19.47
CA SER A 389 -38.36 -22.16 -19.10
C SER A 389 -38.74 -21.73 -17.69
N GLU A 390 -39.50 -22.51 -16.94
CA GLU A 390 -39.98 -22.18 -15.60
C GLU A 390 -39.31 -23.04 -14.54
N GLN A 391 -38.98 -22.39 -13.41
CA GLN A 391 -38.51 -23.09 -12.22
C GLN A 391 -39.70 -23.47 -11.35
N THR A 392 -39.77 -24.74 -10.96
CA THR A 392 -40.86 -25.27 -10.17
C THR A 392 -40.37 -26.07 -8.97
N VAL A 393 -41.22 -26.17 -7.97
CA VAL A 393 -40.98 -27.03 -6.80
C VAL A 393 -42.24 -27.85 -6.51
N LEU A 394 -42.04 -29.03 -5.95
CA LEU A 394 -43.13 -29.85 -5.43
C LEU A 394 -43.30 -29.55 -3.95
N THR A 395 -44.50 -29.10 -3.57
CA THR A 395 -44.85 -28.84 -2.16
C THR A 395 -45.84 -29.90 -1.66
N VAL A 396 -45.81 -30.12 -0.36
CA VAL A 396 -46.79 -31.03 0.30
C VAL A 396 -47.82 -30.19 1.05
N GLY A 397 -49.00 -30.14 0.49
CA GLY A 397 -50.15 -29.41 1.03
C GLY A 397 -50.87 -30.12 2.18
N PRO A 398 -52.04 -29.57 2.59
CA PRO A 398 -52.91 -30.21 3.56
C PRO A 398 -53.36 -31.61 3.09
N GLY A 399 -53.40 -32.59 3.99
CA GLY A 399 -53.72 -33.96 3.65
C GLY A 399 -52.62 -34.75 2.94
N ASN A 400 -51.36 -34.24 2.97
CA ASN A 400 -50.19 -34.83 2.35
C ASN A 400 -50.31 -35.03 0.83
N VAL A 401 -50.96 -34.08 0.16
CA VAL A 401 -51.11 -34.06 -1.30
C VAL A 401 -50.02 -33.22 -1.94
N VAL A 402 -49.43 -33.71 -3.01
CA VAL A 402 -48.35 -33.03 -3.74
C VAL A 402 -48.96 -31.96 -4.65
N GLU A 403 -48.43 -30.73 -4.53
CA GLU A 403 -48.76 -29.60 -5.39
C GLU A 403 -47.52 -29.15 -6.17
N LEU A 404 -47.67 -28.89 -7.47
CA LEU A 404 -46.63 -28.25 -8.27
C LEU A 404 -46.80 -26.73 -8.18
N ARG A 405 -45.76 -26.02 -7.77
CA ARG A 405 -45.74 -24.56 -7.69
C ARG A 405 -44.62 -23.98 -8.51
N ALA A 406 -44.93 -23.02 -9.37
CA ALA A 406 -43.93 -22.20 -10.05
C ALA A 406 -43.31 -21.24 -9.04
N ILE A 407 -42.00 -21.08 -9.11
CA ILE A 407 -41.24 -20.20 -8.25
C ILE A 407 -40.36 -19.25 -9.06
N VAL A 408 -40.07 -18.12 -8.49
CA VAL A 408 -39.04 -17.19 -8.99
C VAL A 408 -37.87 -17.23 -8.03
N THR A 409 -36.71 -17.66 -8.51
CA THR A 409 -35.48 -17.67 -7.70
C THR A 409 -34.60 -16.47 -8.02
N ALA A 410 -33.90 -15.99 -7.03
CA ALA A 410 -32.85 -14.99 -7.16
C ALA A 410 -31.44 -15.63 -7.14
N GLU A 411 -30.55 -15.15 -6.29
CA GLU A 411 -29.19 -15.65 -6.17
C GLU A 411 -29.11 -16.92 -5.33
N ARG A 412 -28.06 -17.68 -5.59
CA ARG A 412 -27.74 -18.88 -4.81
C ARG A 412 -26.85 -18.52 -3.63
N VAL A 413 -27.18 -19.03 -2.45
CA VAL A 413 -26.41 -18.87 -1.23
C VAL A 413 -26.04 -20.25 -0.67
N GLY A 414 -24.78 -20.62 -0.82
CA GLY A 414 -24.31 -21.97 -0.49
C GLY A 414 -25.02 -23.04 -1.32
N GLU A 415 -25.70 -23.99 -0.66
CA GLU A 415 -26.48 -25.05 -1.30
C GLU A 415 -27.96 -24.69 -1.52
N ASN A 416 -28.37 -23.47 -1.11
CA ASN A 416 -29.76 -23.03 -1.16
C ASN A 416 -29.93 -21.91 -2.20
N TRP A 417 -31.13 -21.83 -2.77
CA TRP A 417 -31.60 -20.72 -3.58
C TRP A 417 -32.52 -19.80 -2.77
N ILE A 418 -32.36 -18.50 -2.98
CA ILE A 418 -33.31 -17.52 -2.49
C ILE A 418 -34.53 -17.56 -3.39
N VAL A 419 -35.72 -17.73 -2.80
CA VAL A 419 -37.02 -17.71 -3.51
C VAL A 419 -37.72 -16.40 -3.21
N GLU A 420 -37.99 -15.61 -4.25
CA GLU A 420 -38.70 -14.33 -4.15
C GLU A 420 -40.21 -14.48 -4.24
N GLN A 421 -40.69 -15.43 -5.05
CA GLN A 421 -42.12 -15.60 -5.27
C GLN A 421 -42.46 -17.09 -5.44
N GLY A 422 -43.72 -17.46 -5.10
CA GLY A 422 -44.28 -18.80 -5.34
C GLY A 422 -44.39 -19.67 -4.10
N LEU A 423 -43.71 -19.31 -2.99
CA LEU A 423 -43.79 -20.05 -1.72
C LEU A 423 -44.25 -19.14 -0.58
N LYS A 424 -44.64 -19.78 0.51
CA LYS A 424 -44.97 -19.10 1.79
C LYS A 424 -44.10 -19.68 2.89
N PRO A 425 -43.78 -18.86 3.91
CA PRO A 425 -43.09 -19.34 5.10
C PRO A 425 -43.85 -20.55 5.72
N GLY A 426 -43.09 -21.61 6.01
CA GLY A 426 -43.66 -22.82 6.55
C GLY A 426 -44.16 -23.87 5.52
N ASP A 427 -44.13 -23.56 4.23
CA ASP A 427 -44.44 -24.57 3.17
C ASP A 427 -43.43 -25.71 3.24
N ARG A 428 -43.93 -26.95 3.04
CA ARG A 428 -43.09 -28.15 3.00
C ARG A 428 -42.74 -28.49 1.57
N VAL A 429 -41.44 -28.35 1.22
CA VAL A 429 -40.93 -28.58 -0.13
C VAL A 429 -40.25 -29.97 -0.21
N ILE A 430 -40.54 -30.75 -1.27
CA ILE A 430 -39.93 -32.05 -1.47
C ILE A 430 -38.49 -31.89 -1.98
N VAL A 431 -37.52 -32.40 -1.21
CA VAL A 431 -36.09 -32.39 -1.54
C VAL A 431 -35.65 -33.68 -2.23
N GLU A 432 -36.23 -34.85 -1.80
CA GLU A 432 -35.91 -36.14 -2.38
C GLU A 432 -37.19 -36.96 -2.63
N GLY A 433 -37.15 -37.80 -3.67
CA GLY A 433 -38.31 -38.62 -4.05
C GLY A 433 -39.21 -37.98 -5.11
N GLN A 434 -38.81 -36.87 -5.69
CA GLN A 434 -39.58 -36.09 -6.68
C GLN A 434 -39.97 -36.92 -7.92
N LEU A 435 -39.12 -37.84 -8.38
CA LEU A 435 -39.36 -38.69 -9.51
C LEU A 435 -40.42 -39.80 -9.25
N LYS A 436 -40.73 -40.06 -7.94
CA LYS A 436 -41.70 -41.10 -7.54
C LYS A 436 -43.11 -40.56 -7.41
N VAL A 437 -43.30 -39.25 -7.52
CA VAL A 437 -44.58 -38.58 -7.24
C VAL A 437 -45.04 -37.73 -8.42
N ARG A 438 -46.34 -37.56 -8.53
CA ARG A 438 -46.97 -36.64 -9.48
C ARG A 438 -47.85 -35.64 -8.74
N PRO A 439 -48.06 -34.45 -9.26
CA PRO A 439 -49.04 -33.52 -8.70
C PRO A 439 -50.38 -34.21 -8.46
N GLY A 440 -50.99 -33.99 -7.29
CA GLY A 440 -52.20 -34.62 -6.85
C GLY A 440 -52.02 -35.98 -6.12
N ALA A 441 -50.83 -36.57 -6.09
CA ALA A 441 -50.58 -37.81 -5.36
C ALA A 441 -50.48 -37.57 -3.85
N ARG A 442 -50.96 -38.57 -3.07
CA ARG A 442 -50.71 -38.58 -1.61
C ARG A 442 -49.35 -39.18 -1.33
N VAL A 443 -48.61 -38.56 -0.38
CA VAL A 443 -47.24 -38.95 -0.01
C VAL A 443 -47.10 -39.10 1.51
N THR A 444 -46.09 -39.84 1.91
CA THR A 444 -45.66 -39.90 3.32
C THR A 444 -44.43 -39.03 3.46
N PRO A 445 -44.53 -37.82 4.10
CA PRO A 445 -43.40 -36.91 4.24
C PRO A 445 -42.49 -37.34 5.40
N GLU A 446 -41.18 -37.41 5.15
CA GLU A 446 -40.12 -37.49 6.17
C GLU A 446 -39.30 -36.20 6.20
N PRO A 447 -38.85 -35.75 7.37
CA PRO A 447 -38.06 -34.52 7.47
C PRO A 447 -36.67 -34.73 6.83
N TYR A 448 -36.22 -33.71 6.06
CA TYR A 448 -34.88 -33.66 5.49
C TYR A 448 -33.85 -33.46 6.61
N ARG A 449 -32.87 -34.35 6.68
CA ARG A 449 -31.70 -34.20 7.52
C ARG A 449 -30.52 -33.80 6.65
N ALA A 450 -30.02 -32.58 6.81
CA ALA A 450 -28.82 -32.12 6.07
C ALA A 450 -27.62 -33.04 6.37
N PRO A 451 -26.87 -33.47 5.35
CA PRO A 451 -25.63 -34.19 5.54
C PRO A 451 -24.64 -33.27 6.30
N GLY A 452 -24.41 -33.52 7.59
CA GLY A 452 -23.53 -32.75 8.47
C GLY A 452 -24.08 -32.45 9.87
N ALA A 453 -25.36 -32.70 10.14
CA ALA A 453 -25.98 -32.48 11.46
C ALA A 453 -25.88 -33.70 12.44
N ALA A 454 -25.07 -34.70 12.10
CA ALA A 454 -24.81 -35.83 12.95
C ALA A 454 -23.42 -35.70 13.60
N ASN A 455 -23.33 -35.03 14.76
CA ASN A 455 -22.50 -35.39 15.93
C ASN A 455 -22.30 -34.16 16.82
N GLY A 456 -23.32 -33.92 17.58
CA GLY A 456 -23.23 -32.93 18.67
C GLY A 456 -24.25 -33.23 19.74
N THR A 457 -24.21 -34.44 20.28
CA THR A 457 -24.73 -34.72 21.64
C THR A 457 -24.60 -36.23 21.93
N GLN A 458 -23.51 -36.60 22.64
CA GLN A 458 -23.52 -37.61 23.69
C GLN A 458 -22.07 -37.80 24.16
N GLY A 459 -21.82 -37.36 25.37
CA GLY A 459 -20.58 -37.62 26.06
C GLY A 459 -20.56 -36.79 27.34
N GLY A 460 -21.00 -37.43 28.39
CA GLY A 460 -21.22 -36.99 29.75
C GLY A 460 -20.06 -36.29 30.47
#